data_6a9aeec4bee10607c130315a51776c53
#
_entry.id   6a9aeec4bee10607c130315a51776c53
#
_cell.length_a   1.000
_cell.length_b   1.000
_cell.length_c   1.000
_cell.angle_alpha   90.00
_cell.angle_beta   90.00
_cell.angle_gamma   90.00
#
_symmetry.space_group_name_H-M   'P 1'
#
loop_
_entity.id
_entity.type
_entity.pdbx_description
1 polymer ?
#
loop_
_entity_poly.entity_id
_entity_poly.type
_entity_poly.pdbx_seq_one_letter_code
_entity_poly.pdbx_strand_id
1 'polypeptide(L)'
;MGLVVWIRKRSVEWTLARVARFVSPLVCNGLFLTVEVEIEARIVKVKGPLGSLERNFKHVAMDLRVVDGAAMGLTEEDGDKFTAKYVKIDMWFAHKKQLACCRTIMSHIENLFVGVTRGFTYKMRSVYSHFPINVNLAGDVVEIRNFLGEKRVRKVQMLPGVNYVRSANVKDQIELSGIDIAAVSLTAAKIQQITNIRHKDLRKFLDGIYVSEKGHTPEE
;
A
#
# COMPACT_ATOMS: atom_id res chain seq x y z
N MET A 1 -2.02 -10.75 -15.65
CA MET A 1 -2.87 -11.59 -14.77
C MET A 1 -2.08 -12.83 -14.41
N GLY A 2 -1.86 -13.11 -13.18
CA GLY A 2 -1.22 -14.33 -12.74
C GLY A 2 -0.06 -14.07 -11.79
N LEU A 3 -0.40 -13.74 -10.55
CA LEU A 3 0.52 -13.87 -9.42
C LEU A 3 0.83 -15.37 -9.27
N VAL A 4 2.00 -15.80 -9.72
CA VAL A 4 2.46 -17.17 -9.43
C VAL A 4 3.00 -17.19 -8.01
N VAL A 5 2.14 -17.46 -7.06
CA VAL A 5 2.53 -17.79 -5.69
C VAL A 5 2.94 -19.25 -5.67
N TRP A 6 4.23 -19.53 -5.72
CA TRP A 6 4.73 -20.89 -5.56
C TRP A 6 4.72 -21.25 -4.07
N ILE A 7 3.68 -21.98 -3.66
CA ILE A 7 3.68 -22.72 -2.40
C ILE A 7 4.28 -24.11 -2.71
N ARG A 8 5.56 -24.29 -2.49
CA ARG A 8 6.14 -25.63 -2.57
C ARG A 8 5.81 -26.39 -1.29
N LYS A 9 4.74 -27.19 -1.34
CA LYS A 9 4.52 -28.25 -0.37
C LYS A 9 5.53 -29.36 -0.66
N ARG A 10 6.57 -29.51 0.15
CA ARG A 10 7.31 -30.78 0.18
C ARG A 10 6.58 -31.75 1.08
N SER A 11 6.25 -32.90 0.51
CA SER A 11 5.66 -34.06 1.15
C SER A 11 6.46 -34.53 2.38
N VAL A 12 5.75 -34.66 3.44
CA VAL A 12 5.79 -35.60 4.55
C VAL A 12 7.11 -36.36 4.76
N GLU A 13 7.90 -35.83 5.69
CA GLU A 13 8.59 -36.63 6.69
C GLU A 13 8.40 -35.93 8.03
N TRP A 14 8.04 -36.70 9.04
CA TRP A 14 7.72 -36.28 10.38
C TRP A 14 8.96 -35.77 11.12
N THR A 15 9.44 -34.60 10.79
CA THR A 15 10.39 -33.87 11.59
C THR A 15 9.79 -32.48 11.91
N LEU A 16 9.78 -32.16 13.17
CA LEU A 16 9.16 -31.06 13.91
C LEU A 16 9.49 -29.61 13.45
N ALA A 17 9.83 -29.38 12.20
CA ALA A 17 10.18 -28.06 11.70
C ALA A 17 9.16 -27.57 10.66
N ARG A 18 8.15 -26.80 11.09
CA ARG A 18 7.30 -26.02 10.18
C ARG A 18 8.11 -24.84 9.64
N VAL A 19 8.57 -24.95 8.40
CA VAL A 19 9.20 -23.84 7.67
C VAL A 19 8.20 -23.31 6.65
N ALA A 20 7.81 -22.07 6.76
CA ALA A 20 7.10 -21.38 5.68
C ALA A 20 8.12 -20.58 4.87
N ARG A 21 8.14 -20.83 3.57
CA ARG A 21 8.93 -20.08 2.59
C ARG A 21 7.96 -19.37 1.67
N PHE A 22 8.05 -18.05 1.61
CA PHE A 22 7.34 -17.24 0.67
C PHE A 22 8.34 -16.53 -0.25
N VAL A 23 8.04 -16.52 -1.51
CA VAL A 23 8.88 -15.91 -2.53
C VAL A 23 8.02 -15.00 -3.38
N SER A 24 8.42 -13.75 -3.50
CA SER A 24 7.81 -12.80 -4.42
C SER A 24 8.81 -12.48 -5.51
N PRO A 25 8.48 -12.69 -6.79
CA PRO A 25 9.30 -12.20 -7.87
C PRO A 25 9.32 -10.68 -7.85
N LEU A 26 10.51 -10.09 -7.96
CA LEU A 26 10.71 -8.65 -8.21
C LEU A 26 10.15 -8.21 -9.57
N VAL A 27 9.59 -9.20 -10.28
CA VAL A 27 9.08 -9.11 -11.63
C VAL A 27 7.62 -8.71 -11.62
N CYS A 28 7.31 -7.43 -11.75
CA CYS A 28 5.99 -6.94 -12.07
C CYS A 28 5.96 -6.46 -13.53
N ASN A 29 5.35 -7.29 -14.40
CA ASN A 29 4.86 -6.89 -15.74
C ASN A 29 5.67 -5.84 -16.52
N GLY A 30 6.82 -6.23 -17.09
CA GLY A 30 7.49 -5.45 -18.13
C GLY A 30 8.26 -4.19 -17.72
N LEU A 31 8.17 -3.71 -16.49
CA LEU A 31 8.89 -2.53 -15.96
C LEU A 31 10.17 -2.90 -15.19
N PHE A 32 10.93 -3.80 -15.75
CA PHE A 32 11.97 -4.61 -15.12
C PHE A 32 13.28 -3.94 -14.76
N LEU A 33 13.57 -2.77 -15.27
CA LEU A 33 14.95 -2.27 -15.35
C LEU A 33 15.32 -1.18 -14.34
N THR A 34 14.39 -0.74 -13.48
CA THR A 34 14.62 0.49 -12.72
C THR A 34 14.43 0.40 -11.19
N VAL A 35 14.13 -0.78 -10.63
CA VAL A 35 13.90 -0.90 -9.19
C VAL A 35 15.09 -1.59 -8.52
N GLU A 36 15.78 -0.86 -7.66
CA GLU A 36 16.84 -1.37 -6.80
C GLU A 36 16.26 -1.74 -5.43
N VAL A 37 16.66 -2.91 -4.92
CA VAL A 37 16.22 -3.41 -3.61
C VAL A 37 17.41 -3.77 -2.75
N GLU A 38 17.47 -3.17 -1.59
CA GLU A 38 18.46 -3.44 -0.56
C GLU A 38 17.74 -3.96 0.70
N ILE A 39 18.26 -5.05 1.26
CA ILE A 39 17.73 -5.62 2.51
C ILE A 39 18.87 -5.73 3.50
N GLU A 40 18.80 -4.94 4.57
CA GLU A 40 19.77 -4.94 5.65
C GLU A 40 19.06 -5.05 7.01
N ALA A 41 19.46 -6.02 7.84
CA ALA A 41 18.94 -6.19 9.19
C ALA A 41 17.38 -6.10 9.29
N ARG A 42 16.65 -6.68 8.34
CA ARG A 42 15.18 -6.65 8.22
C ARG A 42 14.59 -5.26 7.94
N ILE A 43 15.42 -4.35 7.43
CA ILE A 43 14.98 -3.10 6.84
C ILE A 43 15.02 -3.28 5.33
N VAL A 44 13.91 -3.03 4.67
CA VAL A 44 13.79 -3.12 3.21
C VAL A 44 13.79 -1.70 2.67
N LYS A 45 14.76 -1.41 1.81
CA LYS A 45 14.87 -0.16 1.06
C LYS A 45 14.62 -0.46 -0.41
N VAL A 46 13.72 0.29 -1.00
CA VAL A 46 13.34 0.15 -2.41
C VAL A 46 13.51 1.49 -3.09
N LYS A 47 14.29 1.53 -4.18
CA LYS A 47 14.46 2.71 -5.02
C LYS A 47 13.86 2.45 -6.39
N GLY A 48 13.10 3.37 -6.90
CA GLY A 48 12.44 3.27 -8.20
C GLY A 48 12.28 4.63 -8.89
N PRO A 49 11.63 4.67 -10.06
CA PRO A 49 11.51 5.89 -10.87
C PRO A 49 10.79 7.05 -10.15
N LEU A 50 9.79 6.77 -9.32
CA LEU A 50 9.04 7.81 -8.60
C LEU A 50 9.73 8.25 -7.30
N GLY A 51 10.70 7.49 -6.78
CA GLY A 51 11.41 7.82 -5.54
C GLY A 51 11.90 6.61 -4.78
N SER A 52 12.20 6.81 -3.50
CA SER A 52 12.68 5.75 -2.61
C SER A 52 11.78 5.59 -1.40
N LEU A 53 11.55 4.36 -1.01
CA LEU A 53 10.79 4.01 0.20
C LEU A 53 11.61 3.08 1.08
N GLU A 54 11.46 3.25 2.39
CA GLU A 54 12.08 2.40 3.40
C GLU A 54 11.03 1.88 4.36
N ARG A 55 11.11 0.58 4.72
CA ARG A 55 10.24 -0.01 5.71
C ARG A 55 10.98 -0.95 6.63
N ASN A 56 10.72 -0.80 7.93
CA ASN A 56 11.37 -1.57 9.00
C ASN A 56 10.48 -2.73 9.45
N PHE A 57 11.02 -3.97 9.40
CA PHE A 57 10.36 -5.20 9.82
C PHE A 57 11.06 -5.87 11.01
N LYS A 58 11.89 -5.15 11.77
CA LYS A 58 12.65 -5.69 12.91
C LYS A 58 11.77 -6.31 14.00
N HIS A 59 10.51 -5.86 14.09
CA HIS A 59 9.53 -6.36 15.08
C HIS A 59 9.10 -7.80 14.83
N VAL A 60 9.36 -8.37 13.65
CA VAL A 60 9.01 -9.76 13.32
C VAL A 60 10.28 -10.61 13.19
N ALA A 61 10.29 -11.78 13.86
CA ALA A 61 11.39 -12.72 13.79
C ALA A 61 11.31 -13.55 12.50
N MET A 62 11.91 -13.05 11.42
CA MET A 62 11.99 -13.70 10.12
C MET A 62 13.31 -13.40 9.44
N ASP A 63 13.70 -14.24 8.50
CA ASP A 63 14.82 -14.01 7.62
C ASP A 63 14.32 -13.43 6.30
N LEU A 64 14.87 -12.26 5.95
CA LEU A 64 14.61 -11.57 4.70
C LEU A 64 15.90 -11.50 3.90
N ARG A 65 15.89 -12.00 2.68
CA ARG A 65 17.05 -11.93 1.78
C ARG A 65 16.64 -11.80 0.33
N VAL A 66 17.49 -11.17 -0.46
CA VAL A 66 17.38 -11.16 -1.92
C VAL A 66 18.10 -12.41 -2.44
N VAL A 67 17.48 -13.12 -3.36
CA VAL A 67 17.99 -14.38 -3.93
C VAL A 67 17.78 -14.31 -5.43
N ASP A 68 18.78 -14.78 -6.19
CA ASP A 68 18.67 -14.88 -7.64
C ASP A 68 17.84 -16.12 -8.04
N GLY A 69 17.24 -16.09 -9.23
CA GLY A 69 16.38 -17.17 -9.73
C GLY A 69 17.10 -18.53 -9.78
N ALA A 70 18.39 -18.55 -10.13
CA ALA A 70 19.23 -19.73 -10.11
C ALA A 70 19.29 -20.40 -8.72
N ALA A 71 19.44 -19.61 -7.67
CA ALA A 71 19.46 -20.10 -6.27
C ALA A 71 18.09 -20.58 -5.79
N MET A 72 17.02 -20.28 -6.51
CA MET A 72 15.66 -20.78 -6.26
C MET A 72 15.42 -22.16 -6.89
N GLY A 73 16.35 -22.68 -7.69
CA GLY A 73 16.22 -23.94 -8.41
C GLY A 73 15.37 -23.79 -9.68
N LEU A 74 15.28 -22.61 -10.24
CA LEU A 74 14.77 -22.36 -11.58
C LEU A 74 15.86 -22.76 -12.58
N THR A 75 15.45 -23.26 -13.76
CA THR A 75 16.34 -23.66 -14.84
C THR A 75 16.43 -22.58 -15.91
N GLU A 76 17.42 -22.66 -16.78
CA GLU A 76 17.56 -21.72 -17.91
C GLU A 76 16.35 -21.77 -18.87
N GLU A 77 15.60 -22.86 -18.86
CA GLU A 77 14.35 -23.03 -19.63
C GLU A 77 13.24 -22.06 -19.17
N ASP A 78 13.31 -21.59 -17.92
CA ASP A 78 12.37 -20.61 -17.36
C ASP A 78 12.63 -19.17 -17.87
N GLY A 79 13.68 -18.95 -18.67
CA GLY A 79 13.99 -17.67 -19.32
C GLY A 79 14.16 -16.51 -18.34
N ASP A 80 13.36 -15.44 -18.52
CA ASP A 80 13.42 -14.22 -17.70
C ASP A 80 13.31 -14.45 -16.20
N LYS A 81 12.67 -15.55 -15.77
CA LYS A 81 12.55 -15.91 -14.36
C LYS A 81 13.86 -16.39 -13.74
N PHE A 82 14.72 -17.00 -14.55
CA PHE A 82 16.04 -17.47 -14.11
C PHE A 82 16.96 -16.29 -13.74
N THR A 83 16.92 -15.23 -14.52
CA THR A 83 17.73 -14.01 -14.31
C THR A 83 17.11 -13.04 -13.30
N ALA A 84 15.83 -13.21 -12.95
CA ALA A 84 15.13 -12.35 -12.03
C ALA A 84 15.61 -12.49 -10.59
N LYS A 85 15.61 -11.39 -9.85
CA LYS A 85 15.83 -11.37 -8.40
C LYS A 85 14.52 -11.60 -7.66
N TYR A 86 14.61 -12.24 -6.53
CA TYR A 86 13.46 -12.57 -5.68
C TYR A 86 13.70 -12.15 -4.25
N VAL A 87 12.70 -11.60 -3.59
CA VAL A 87 12.71 -11.43 -2.14
C VAL A 87 12.18 -12.71 -1.51
N LYS A 88 13.03 -13.36 -0.74
CA LYS A 88 12.70 -14.59 -0.01
C LYS A 88 12.47 -14.27 1.45
N ILE A 89 11.37 -14.79 1.99
CA ILE A 89 11.00 -14.69 3.39
C ILE A 89 10.98 -16.10 3.97
N ASP A 90 11.85 -16.37 4.93
CA ASP A 90 11.90 -17.64 5.65
C ASP A 90 11.55 -17.40 7.12
N MET A 91 10.73 -18.27 7.69
CA MET A 91 10.40 -18.27 9.10
C MET A 91 10.47 -19.69 9.65
N TRP A 92 11.32 -19.89 10.66
CA TRP A 92 11.62 -21.18 11.24
C TRP A 92 10.78 -21.44 12.48
N PHE A 93 10.33 -22.68 12.69
CA PHE A 93 9.57 -23.13 13.88
C PHE A 93 8.34 -22.28 14.20
N ALA A 94 7.72 -21.68 13.20
CA ALA A 94 6.65 -20.71 13.39
C ALA A 94 5.31 -21.36 13.72
N HIS A 95 4.59 -20.76 14.67
CA HIS A 95 3.20 -21.07 14.94
C HIS A 95 2.27 -20.55 13.83
N LYS A 96 1.05 -21.06 13.74
CA LYS A 96 0.06 -20.69 12.71
C LYS A 96 -0.15 -19.17 12.55
N LYS A 97 -0.18 -18.42 13.66
CA LYS A 97 -0.30 -16.95 13.64
C LYS A 97 0.92 -16.25 13.03
N GLN A 98 2.11 -16.75 13.34
CA GLN A 98 3.36 -16.22 12.80
C GLN A 98 3.50 -16.51 11.30
N LEU A 99 3.09 -17.72 10.86
CA LEU A 99 3.05 -18.08 9.44
C LEU A 99 2.14 -17.13 8.64
N ALA A 100 0.98 -16.78 9.19
CA ALA A 100 0.08 -15.81 8.57
C ALA A 100 0.72 -14.43 8.40
N CYS A 101 1.59 -14.02 9.34
CA CYS A 101 2.30 -12.75 9.27
C CYS A 101 3.24 -12.64 8.05
N CYS A 102 3.82 -13.77 7.59
CA CYS A 102 4.69 -13.78 6.41
C CYS A 102 3.98 -13.21 5.17
N ARG A 103 2.70 -13.58 4.96
CA ARG A 103 1.92 -13.06 3.82
C ARG A 103 1.67 -11.55 3.94
N THR A 104 1.42 -11.06 5.16
CA THR A 104 1.24 -9.63 5.41
C THR A 104 2.49 -8.85 5.03
N ILE A 105 3.67 -9.34 5.42
CA ILE A 105 4.94 -8.68 5.10
C ILE A 105 5.24 -8.75 3.61
N MET A 106 4.94 -9.88 2.95
CA MET A 106 5.03 -9.98 1.51
C MET A 106 4.20 -8.89 0.82
N SER A 107 2.93 -8.73 1.21
CA SER A 107 2.06 -7.70 0.65
C SER A 107 2.56 -6.29 0.93
N HIS A 108 3.21 -6.06 2.07
CA HIS A 108 3.84 -4.77 2.34
C HIS A 108 5.02 -4.50 1.41
N ILE A 109 5.84 -5.51 1.12
CA ILE A 109 6.96 -5.39 0.19
C ILE A 109 6.45 -5.20 -1.25
N GLU A 110 5.42 -5.95 -1.66
CA GLU A 110 4.74 -5.77 -2.96
C GLU A 110 4.22 -4.32 -3.10
N ASN A 111 3.62 -3.77 -2.05
CA ASN A 111 3.16 -2.38 -2.05
C ASN A 111 4.31 -1.35 -2.14
N LEU A 112 5.50 -1.64 -1.62
CA LEU A 112 6.66 -0.77 -1.83
C LEU A 112 7.05 -0.73 -3.30
N PHE A 113 7.08 -1.89 -3.98
CA PHE A 113 7.41 -1.96 -5.40
C PHE A 113 6.40 -1.20 -6.26
N VAL A 114 5.11 -1.46 -6.02
CA VAL A 114 4.04 -0.75 -6.74
C VAL A 114 4.10 0.75 -6.47
N GLY A 115 4.38 1.15 -5.23
CA GLY A 115 4.48 2.55 -4.85
C GLY A 115 5.59 3.30 -5.57
N VAL A 116 6.79 2.72 -5.68
CA VAL A 116 7.92 3.37 -6.38
C VAL A 116 7.83 3.30 -7.90
N THR A 117 6.99 2.41 -8.46
CA THR A 117 6.80 2.27 -9.92
C THR A 117 5.61 3.05 -10.43
N ARG A 118 4.42 2.87 -9.83
CA ARG A 118 3.15 3.42 -10.29
C ARG A 118 2.57 4.47 -9.36
N GLY A 119 2.93 4.44 -8.07
CA GLY A 119 2.27 5.25 -7.06
C GLY A 119 0.84 4.80 -6.75
N PHE A 120 0.21 5.49 -5.81
CA PHE A 120 -1.15 5.22 -5.38
C PHE A 120 -2.01 6.46 -5.47
N THR A 121 -3.26 6.30 -5.94
CA THR A 121 -4.23 7.37 -6.00
C THR A 121 -5.53 6.94 -5.36
N TYR A 122 -6.00 7.72 -4.37
CA TYR A 122 -7.29 7.53 -3.72
C TYR A 122 -8.20 8.68 -4.11
N LYS A 123 -9.35 8.36 -4.71
CA LYS A 123 -10.36 9.34 -5.05
C LYS A 123 -11.40 9.36 -3.93
N MET A 124 -11.67 10.55 -3.44
CA MET A 124 -12.66 10.79 -2.40
C MET A 124 -13.76 11.68 -2.95
N ARG A 125 -15.00 11.43 -2.52
CA ARG A 125 -16.16 12.22 -2.93
C ARG A 125 -16.87 12.80 -1.71
N SER A 126 -17.21 14.10 -1.80
CA SER A 126 -18.06 14.74 -0.80
C SER A 126 -19.52 14.41 -1.08
N VAL A 127 -20.20 13.88 -0.08
CA VAL A 127 -21.63 13.55 -0.12
C VAL A 127 -22.36 14.46 0.86
N TYR A 128 -23.40 15.14 0.39
CA TYR A 128 -24.24 16.02 1.21
C TYR A 128 -25.66 16.05 0.66
N SER A 129 -26.63 16.27 1.53
CA SER A 129 -28.03 16.43 1.15
C SER A 129 -28.41 17.91 0.96
N HIS A 130 -28.11 18.75 1.94
CA HIS A 130 -28.51 20.17 1.94
C HIS A 130 -27.31 21.13 2.01
N PHE A 131 -26.37 20.91 2.93
CA PHE A 131 -25.24 21.79 3.15
C PHE A 131 -24.05 21.38 2.29
N PRO A 132 -23.67 22.17 1.25
CA PRO A 132 -22.53 21.83 0.41
C PRO A 132 -21.24 21.86 1.22
N ILE A 133 -20.48 20.77 1.17
CA ILE A 133 -19.19 20.64 1.87
C ILE A 133 -18.12 21.30 1.01
N ASN A 134 -17.45 22.32 1.56
CA ASN A 134 -16.35 22.98 0.89
C ASN A 134 -15.03 22.44 1.43
N VAL A 135 -14.21 21.85 0.55
CA VAL A 135 -12.88 21.35 0.88
C VAL A 135 -11.84 22.20 0.15
N ASN A 136 -10.98 22.82 0.92
CA ASN A 136 -9.90 23.66 0.42
C ASN A 136 -8.56 23.18 0.98
N LEU A 137 -7.49 23.39 0.21
CA LEU A 137 -6.12 23.17 0.66
C LEU A 137 -5.51 24.51 1.07
N ALA A 138 -4.96 24.58 2.27
CA ALA A 138 -4.22 25.73 2.79
C ALA A 138 -2.80 25.22 3.19
N GLY A 139 -1.85 25.32 2.26
CA GLY A 139 -0.54 24.67 2.41
C GLY A 139 -0.69 23.15 2.54
N ASP A 140 -0.21 22.57 3.63
CA ASP A 140 -0.31 21.13 3.90
C ASP A 140 -1.55 20.75 4.72
N VAL A 141 -2.48 21.68 4.94
CA VAL A 141 -3.68 21.46 5.75
C VAL A 141 -4.91 21.46 4.88
N VAL A 142 -5.66 20.37 4.92
CA VAL A 142 -6.98 20.27 4.29
C VAL A 142 -8.01 20.89 5.24
N GLU A 143 -8.67 21.96 4.80
CA GLU A 143 -9.74 22.65 5.52
C GLU A 143 -11.10 22.23 4.98
N ILE A 144 -11.94 21.73 5.87
CA ILE A 144 -13.32 21.33 5.56
C ILE A 144 -14.26 22.34 6.23
N ARG A 145 -15.07 23.03 5.43
CA ARG A 145 -15.98 24.06 5.86
C ARG A 145 -17.43 23.69 5.53
N ASN A 146 -18.36 24.24 6.31
CA ASN A 146 -19.80 24.07 6.12
C ASN A 146 -20.29 22.62 6.22
N PHE A 147 -19.59 21.77 6.97
CA PHE A 147 -20.05 20.42 7.23
C PHE A 147 -21.28 20.48 8.16
N LEU A 148 -22.44 19.98 7.69
CA LEU A 148 -23.74 20.06 8.39
C LEU A 148 -24.13 21.49 8.82
N GLY A 149 -23.67 22.51 8.12
CA GLY A 149 -23.94 23.92 8.48
C GLY A 149 -23.12 24.42 9.67
N GLU A 150 -22.11 23.69 10.13
CA GLU A 150 -21.24 24.14 11.22
C GLU A 150 -20.43 25.37 10.80
N LYS A 151 -20.33 26.37 11.71
CA LYS A 151 -19.42 27.52 11.54
C LYS A 151 -17.93 27.14 11.75
N ARG A 152 -17.67 26.00 12.42
CA ARG A 152 -16.33 25.51 12.71
C ARG A 152 -15.66 25.02 11.44
N VAL A 153 -14.38 25.37 11.25
CA VAL A 153 -13.52 24.80 10.22
C VAL A 153 -12.82 23.58 10.77
N ARG A 154 -13.01 22.45 10.13
CA ARG A 154 -12.32 21.20 10.48
C ARG A 154 -11.01 21.12 9.69
N LYS A 155 -9.90 20.92 10.37
CA LYS A 155 -8.57 20.93 9.78
C LYS A 155 -7.91 19.57 9.88
N VAL A 156 -7.33 19.09 8.79
CA VAL A 156 -6.57 17.83 8.71
C VAL A 156 -5.20 18.12 8.16
N GLN A 157 -4.16 17.82 8.94
CA GLN A 157 -2.78 17.88 8.48
C GLN A 157 -2.53 16.68 7.54
N MET A 158 -2.09 16.93 6.32
CA MET A 158 -1.64 15.91 5.40
C MET A 158 -0.31 15.30 5.86
N LEU A 159 -0.08 14.07 5.51
CA LEU A 159 1.22 13.43 5.73
C LEU A 159 2.20 13.83 4.62
N PRO A 160 3.49 13.89 4.92
CA PRO A 160 4.50 14.21 3.92
C PRO A 160 4.48 13.20 2.76
N GLY A 161 4.72 13.70 1.55
CA GLY A 161 4.71 12.90 0.33
C GLY A 161 3.32 12.58 -0.22
N VAL A 162 2.26 13.20 0.29
CA VAL A 162 0.90 13.09 -0.26
C VAL A 162 0.55 14.37 -1.01
N ASN A 163 0.19 14.23 -2.27
CA ASN A 163 -0.29 15.32 -3.12
C ASN A 163 -1.83 15.36 -3.09
N TYR A 164 -2.38 16.56 -3.05
CA TYR A 164 -3.82 16.80 -3.10
C TYR A 164 -4.16 17.51 -4.42
N VAL A 165 -5.10 16.94 -5.15
CA VAL A 165 -5.64 17.55 -6.38
C VAL A 165 -7.15 17.55 -6.30
N ARG A 166 -7.78 18.68 -6.64
CA ARG A 166 -9.22 18.74 -6.83
C ARG A 166 -9.53 18.37 -8.27
N SER A 167 -10.38 17.37 -8.49
CA SER A 167 -10.75 16.95 -9.83
C SER A 167 -11.49 18.07 -10.57
N ALA A 168 -11.05 18.36 -11.79
CA ALA A 168 -11.75 19.32 -12.66
C ALA A 168 -12.97 18.67 -13.33
N ASN A 169 -12.93 17.37 -13.57
CA ASN A 169 -13.93 16.64 -14.34
C ASN A 169 -15.18 16.28 -13.53
N VAL A 170 -15.02 16.04 -12.24
CA VAL A 170 -16.12 15.61 -11.36
C VAL A 170 -16.24 16.59 -10.22
N LYS A 171 -17.44 17.20 -10.08
CA LYS A 171 -17.74 18.09 -8.97
C LYS A 171 -17.60 17.35 -7.64
N ASP A 172 -17.05 18.03 -6.65
CA ASP A 172 -16.92 17.55 -5.27
C ASP A 172 -16.04 16.29 -5.10
N GLN A 173 -15.16 16.01 -6.07
CA GLN A 173 -14.17 14.94 -6.02
C GLN A 173 -12.79 15.50 -5.69
N ILE A 174 -12.09 14.79 -4.82
CA ILE A 174 -10.73 15.06 -4.37
C ILE A 174 -9.89 13.84 -4.70
N GLU A 175 -8.69 14.04 -5.17
CA GLU A 175 -7.71 13.00 -5.46
C GLU A 175 -6.49 13.18 -4.58
N LEU A 176 -6.12 12.12 -3.87
CA LEU A 176 -4.93 12.05 -3.05
C LEU A 176 -3.97 11.08 -3.71
N SER A 177 -2.80 11.55 -4.09
CA SER A 177 -1.77 10.72 -4.72
C SER A 177 -0.46 10.74 -3.94
N GLY A 178 0.29 9.65 -4.05
CA GLY A 178 1.59 9.54 -3.38
C GLY A 178 2.26 8.20 -3.62
N ILE A 179 3.51 8.12 -3.23
CA ILE A 179 4.35 6.92 -3.39
C ILE A 179 4.01 5.91 -2.28
N ASP A 180 3.86 6.38 -1.02
CA ASP A 180 3.59 5.52 0.12
C ASP A 180 2.08 5.31 0.33
N ILE A 181 1.62 4.07 0.15
CA ILE A 181 0.22 3.70 0.41
C ILE A 181 -0.21 3.98 1.84
N ALA A 182 0.70 3.87 2.82
CA ALA A 182 0.39 4.11 4.22
C ALA A 182 0.08 5.59 4.45
N ALA A 183 0.88 6.50 3.89
CA ALA A 183 0.68 7.94 3.99
C ALA A 183 -0.62 8.37 3.29
N VAL A 184 -0.85 7.90 2.05
CA VAL A 184 -2.06 8.23 1.27
C VAL A 184 -3.32 7.73 1.97
N SER A 185 -3.34 6.45 2.36
CA SER A 185 -4.53 5.85 2.98
C SER A 185 -4.84 6.44 4.36
N LEU A 186 -3.81 6.75 5.16
CA LEU A 186 -4.00 7.36 6.47
C LEU A 186 -4.52 8.80 6.35
N THR A 187 -4.03 9.57 5.37
CA THR A 187 -4.54 10.92 5.07
C THR A 187 -6.01 10.86 4.65
N ALA A 188 -6.37 9.95 3.74
CA ALA A 188 -7.75 9.71 3.34
C ALA A 188 -8.64 9.31 4.52
N ALA A 189 -8.16 8.41 5.38
CA ALA A 189 -8.88 7.99 6.58
C ALA A 189 -9.09 9.14 7.57
N LYS A 190 -8.10 10.00 7.78
CA LYS A 190 -8.24 11.20 8.64
C LYS A 190 -9.30 12.15 8.11
N ILE A 191 -9.32 12.41 6.78
CA ILE A 191 -10.33 13.26 6.14
C ILE A 191 -11.73 12.65 6.33
N GLN A 192 -11.89 11.36 6.10
CA GLN A 192 -13.16 10.68 6.29
C GLN A 192 -13.61 10.66 7.74
N GLN A 193 -12.73 10.36 8.69
CA GLN A 193 -13.08 10.26 10.11
C GLN A 193 -13.39 11.61 10.75
N ILE A 194 -12.77 12.70 10.29
CA ILE A 194 -13.07 14.03 10.84
C ILE A 194 -14.46 14.51 10.44
N THR A 195 -15.03 13.98 9.34
CA THR A 195 -16.39 14.24 8.87
C THR A 195 -17.41 13.24 9.39
N ASN A 196 -17.07 12.41 10.37
CA ASN A 196 -18.04 11.53 11.01
C ASN A 196 -19.07 12.32 11.81
N ILE A 197 -20.32 11.98 11.61
CA ILE A 197 -21.46 12.56 12.31
C ILE A 197 -21.50 12.02 13.73
N ARG A 198 -21.77 12.90 14.69
CA ARG A 198 -21.93 12.57 16.11
C ARG A 198 -23.34 12.92 16.58
N HIS A 199 -23.89 12.11 17.48
CA HIS A 199 -25.19 12.34 18.12
C HIS A 199 -26.39 12.38 17.14
N LYS A 200 -26.27 11.80 15.95
CA LYS A 200 -27.33 11.63 14.95
C LYS A 200 -27.36 10.19 14.44
N ASP A 201 -28.49 9.79 13.88
CA ASP A 201 -28.62 8.46 13.27
C ASP A 201 -27.86 8.40 11.93
N LEU A 202 -26.83 7.57 11.89
CA LEU A 202 -25.98 7.36 10.72
C LEU A 202 -26.71 6.74 9.52
N ARG A 203 -27.88 6.15 9.75
CA ARG A 203 -28.72 5.55 8.68
C ARG A 203 -29.46 6.63 7.88
N LYS A 204 -29.69 7.79 8.50
CA LYS A 204 -30.41 8.90 7.89
C LYS A 204 -29.47 10.01 7.43
N PHE A 205 -28.50 10.36 8.27
CA PHE A 205 -27.51 11.40 7.96
C PHE A 205 -26.31 10.76 7.29
N LEU A 206 -26.28 10.81 5.97
CA LEU A 206 -25.22 10.20 5.15
C LEU A 206 -24.16 11.19 4.70
N ASP A 207 -24.23 12.44 5.20
CA ASP A 207 -23.30 13.51 4.84
C ASP A 207 -21.88 13.17 5.30
N GLY A 208 -20.90 13.43 4.44
CA GLY A 208 -19.51 13.16 4.75
C GLY A 208 -18.62 13.14 3.51
N ILE A 209 -17.35 12.87 3.73
CA ILE A 209 -16.38 12.67 2.65
C ILE A 209 -15.95 11.20 2.70
N TYR A 210 -16.16 10.50 1.61
CA TYR A 210 -15.92 9.05 1.54
C TYR A 210 -14.93 8.70 0.44
N VAL A 211 -14.13 7.66 0.66
CA VAL A 211 -13.28 7.08 -0.39
C VAL A 211 -14.17 6.36 -1.38
N SER A 212 -14.20 6.82 -2.64
CA SER A 212 -14.97 6.22 -3.73
C SER A 212 -14.16 5.18 -4.48
N GLU A 213 -12.91 5.49 -4.82
CA GLU A 213 -12.05 4.63 -5.60
C GLU A 213 -10.64 4.57 -5.00
N LYS A 214 -10.02 3.41 -5.13
CA LYS A 214 -8.62 3.16 -4.77
C LYS A 214 -7.93 2.58 -5.99
N GLY A 215 -6.85 3.18 -6.40
CA GLY A 215 -6.13 2.76 -7.60
C GLY A 215 -4.67 3.18 -7.58
N HIS A 216 -4.08 3.05 -8.74
CA HIS A 216 -2.73 3.52 -9.01
C HIS A 216 -2.82 4.85 -9.76
N THR A 217 -1.75 5.62 -9.72
CA THR A 217 -1.66 6.83 -10.54
C THR A 217 -1.72 6.42 -12.00
N PRO A 218 -2.60 7.02 -12.83
CA PRO A 218 -2.64 6.73 -14.26
C PRO A 218 -1.26 7.04 -14.88
N GLU A 219 -0.81 6.16 -15.74
CA GLU A 219 0.37 6.42 -16.58
C GLU A 219 -0.03 7.53 -17.58
N GLU A 220 0.73 8.63 -17.61
CA GLU A 220 0.57 9.70 -18.59
C GLU A 220 1.10 9.27 -19.96
#